data_cf05066b604d1166cbad3e8e0cedf6d2
#
_entry.id   cf05066b604d1166cbad3e8e0cedf6d2
#
_cell.length_a   1.000
_cell.length_b   1.000
_cell.length_c   1.000
_cell.angle_alpha   90.00
_cell.angle_beta   90.00
_cell.angle_gamma   90.00
#
_symmetry.space_group_name_H-M   'P 1'
#
loop_
_entity.id
_entity.type
_entity.pdbx_description
1 polymer ?
#
loop_
_entity_poly.entity_id
_entity_poly.type
_entity_poly.pdbx_seq_one_letter_code
_entity_poly.pdbx_strand_id
1 'polypeptide(L)'
;MDKKRNKETLLVEGMTCANCAAGIQKHLTSKGLEEVNVNFSTSEASFVTNQFSTTEVKVLIKKLGYKVIKEEETDKISTQEKLFYFTLIFTLPLFSHMFLPNVDILQNPLVQFILCLPVYIVGTWFFGKSAIGSIISKSLNMDVLITIGSSAAFFYSIYGWYLYEGTDLAHKFLFFETSATIITLVLLGNLLEHKSVKQTTTSIKELSDIQKTIAKVERDNKIEEIEFKDIIVGDIILISTGDKVAVDGIIISGNATIDESMITGESLPVYKELNNEVIGGTIVVSGNMKVKATNVGSDTLLSNIIELVKDAQNNKPNIQKLGDKVSSIFVPVVLLISITTFLLSYFVFDITLVDSFLRSIAVLVISCPCAMGLATPTAVMVGIGRAAKNGILIKGGDTLEKFSNISQIYFDKTGTITTGNFKIKKINFIN
;
A
#
# COMPACT_ATOMS: atom_id res chain seq x y z
N MET A 1 -29.23 5.42 -20.34
CA MET A 1 -29.27 4.45 -19.20
C MET A 1 -27.88 3.85 -19.08
N ASP A 2 -26.98 4.54 -18.36
CA ASP A 2 -25.68 3.99 -18.05
C ASP A 2 -25.87 2.90 -16.99
N LYS A 3 -25.63 1.64 -17.37
CA LYS A 3 -25.46 0.56 -16.40
C LYS A 3 -24.34 0.98 -15.46
N LYS A 4 -24.64 1.24 -14.19
CA LYS A 4 -23.64 1.36 -13.12
C LYS A 4 -22.71 0.15 -13.27
N ARG A 5 -21.51 0.36 -13.83
CA ARG A 5 -20.49 -0.68 -13.98
C ARG A 5 -20.06 -1.03 -12.56
N ASN A 6 -20.35 -2.24 -12.11
CA ASN A 6 -19.97 -2.70 -10.79
C ASN A 6 -18.44 -2.84 -10.74
N LYS A 7 -17.77 -1.82 -10.19
CA LYS A 7 -16.34 -1.86 -9.87
C LYS A 7 -16.17 -2.58 -8.54
N GLU A 8 -15.41 -3.66 -8.53
CA GLU A 8 -15.08 -4.41 -7.33
C GLU A 8 -13.62 -4.21 -6.94
N THR A 9 -13.35 -4.25 -5.65
CA THR A 9 -12.00 -4.10 -5.09
C THR A 9 -11.69 -5.28 -4.17
N LEU A 10 -10.51 -5.88 -4.34
CA LEU A 10 -10.00 -6.97 -3.53
C LEU A 10 -8.70 -6.56 -2.86
N LEU A 11 -8.53 -6.91 -1.59
CA LEU A 11 -7.26 -6.75 -0.88
C LEU A 11 -6.33 -7.92 -1.18
N VAL A 12 -5.12 -7.63 -1.66
CA VAL A 12 -4.13 -8.61 -2.10
C VAL A 12 -2.91 -8.55 -1.18
N GLU A 13 -2.68 -9.63 -0.43
CA GLU A 13 -1.49 -9.81 0.42
C GLU A 13 -0.38 -10.53 -0.35
N GLY A 14 0.88 -10.19 -0.05
CA GLY A 14 2.07 -10.84 -0.61
C GLY A 14 2.72 -10.09 -1.77
N MET A 15 2.20 -8.92 -2.16
CA MET A 15 2.92 -8.02 -3.07
C MET A 15 4.14 -7.44 -2.33
N THR A 16 5.33 -7.59 -2.90
CA THR A 16 6.60 -7.13 -2.33
C THR A 16 7.10 -5.84 -2.95
N CYS A 17 6.56 -5.45 -4.11
CA CYS A 17 6.97 -4.23 -4.82
C CYS A 17 5.94 -3.82 -5.88
N ALA A 18 6.13 -2.63 -6.45
CA ALA A 18 5.27 -2.10 -7.52
C ALA A 18 5.22 -3.01 -8.77
N ASN A 19 6.32 -3.74 -9.08
CA ASN A 19 6.35 -4.70 -10.19
C ASN A 19 5.42 -5.90 -9.95
N CYS A 20 5.23 -6.32 -8.70
CA CYS A 20 4.25 -7.35 -8.36
C CYS A 20 2.84 -6.89 -8.72
N ALA A 21 2.47 -5.65 -8.35
CA ALA A 21 1.19 -5.06 -8.71
C ALA A 21 1.01 -4.95 -10.23
N ALA A 22 2.04 -4.47 -10.95
CA ALA A 22 2.03 -4.40 -12.41
C ALA A 22 1.89 -5.77 -13.08
N GLY A 23 2.53 -6.81 -12.52
CA GLY A 23 2.41 -8.20 -12.98
C GLY A 23 0.99 -8.75 -12.82
N ILE A 24 0.37 -8.53 -11.66
CA ILE A 24 -1.04 -8.91 -11.41
C ILE A 24 -1.95 -8.16 -12.39
N GLN A 25 -1.80 -6.85 -12.51
CA GLN A 25 -2.59 -6.02 -13.42
C GLN A 25 -2.49 -6.52 -14.86
N LYS A 26 -1.26 -6.74 -15.37
CA LYS A 26 -1.02 -7.26 -16.72
C LYS A 26 -1.65 -8.64 -16.93
N HIS A 27 -1.54 -9.53 -15.94
CA HIS A 27 -2.12 -10.86 -16.02
C HIS A 27 -3.64 -10.82 -16.07
N LEU A 28 -4.30 -10.06 -15.20
CA LEU A 28 -5.76 -9.93 -15.17
C LEU A 28 -6.28 -9.29 -16.47
N THR A 29 -5.63 -8.23 -16.95
CA THR A 29 -5.98 -7.60 -18.24
C THR A 29 -5.80 -8.56 -19.43
N SER A 30 -4.73 -9.38 -19.43
CA SER A 30 -4.51 -10.39 -20.49
C SER A 30 -5.57 -11.51 -20.49
N LYS A 31 -6.28 -11.69 -19.37
CA LYS A 31 -7.42 -12.63 -19.28
C LYS A 31 -8.75 -12.01 -19.71
N GLY A 32 -8.78 -10.72 -20.05
CA GLY A 32 -9.97 -10.04 -20.54
C GLY A 32 -10.76 -9.26 -19.49
N LEU A 33 -10.18 -9.04 -18.27
CA LEU A 33 -10.79 -8.12 -17.32
C LEU A 33 -10.59 -6.67 -17.78
N GLU A 34 -11.64 -5.85 -17.62
CA GLU A 34 -11.64 -4.43 -17.99
C GLU A 34 -11.33 -3.54 -16.77
N GLU A 35 -10.77 -2.37 -17.04
CA GLU A 35 -10.46 -1.33 -16.05
C GLU A 35 -9.67 -1.86 -14.81
N VAL A 36 -8.78 -2.82 -15.05
CA VAL A 36 -7.96 -3.40 -13.97
C VAL A 36 -6.95 -2.38 -13.48
N ASN A 37 -6.98 -2.08 -12.20
CA ASN A 37 -5.97 -1.28 -11.53
C ASN A 37 -5.50 -2.00 -10.27
N VAL A 38 -4.20 -2.23 -10.16
CA VAL A 38 -3.59 -2.83 -8.97
C VAL A 38 -2.62 -1.84 -8.35
N ASN A 39 -2.89 -1.51 -7.09
CA ASN A 39 -2.11 -0.56 -6.33
C ASN A 39 -1.35 -1.28 -5.22
N PHE A 40 -0.01 -1.25 -5.30
CA PHE A 40 0.86 -1.85 -4.29
C PHE A 40 0.72 -1.16 -2.93
N SER A 41 0.61 0.18 -2.91
CA SER A 41 0.61 0.97 -1.68
C SER A 41 -0.66 0.80 -0.84
N THR A 42 -1.82 0.63 -1.48
CA THR A 42 -3.08 0.33 -0.81
C THR A 42 -3.34 -1.18 -0.67
N SER A 43 -2.49 -2.00 -1.31
CA SER A 43 -2.70 -3.46 -1.44
C SER A 43 -4.02 -3.83 -2.11
N GLU A 44 -4.57 -2.97 -2.95
CA GLU A 44 -5.87 -3.14 -3.60
C GLU A 44 -5.73 -3.54 -5.08
N ALA A 45 -6.61 -4.44 -5.52
CA ALA A 45 -6.85 -4.75 -6.92
C ALA A 45 -8.30 -4.42 -7.25
N SER A 46 -8.53 -3.39 -8.07
CA SER A 46 -9.85 -2.98 -8.53
C SER A 46 -10.06 -3.35 -10.00
N PHE A 47 -11.27 -3.77 -10.36
CA PHE A 47 -11.64 -4.19 -11.70
C PHE A 47 -13.16 -4.09 -11.91
N VAL A 48 -13.58 -4.06 -13.15
CA VAL A 48 -15.02 -4.08 -13.51
C VAL A 48 -15.46 -5.52 -13.77
N THR A 49 -16.52 -5.95 -13.08
CA THR A 49 -17.11 -7.28 -13.21
C THR A 49 -18.11 -7.31 -14.37
N ASN A 50 -17.64 -7.61 -15.58
CA ASN A 50 -18.52 -7.80 -16.73
C ASN A 50 -18.71 -9.27 -17.12
N GLN A 51 -17.63 -10.07 -17.11
CA GLN A 51 -17.61 -11.46 -17.58
C GLN A 51 -17.05 -12.46 -16.53
N PHE A 52 -16.41 -11.97 -15.49
CA PHE A 52 -15.76 -12.79 -14.46
C PHE A 52 -16.44 -12.59 -13.11
N SER A 53 -16.66 -13.69 -12.39
CA SER A 53 -17.07 -13.60 -10.99
C SER A 53 -15.90 -13.23 -10.10
N THR A 54 -16.16 -12.56 -8.98
CA THR A 54 -15.15 -12.24 -7.95
C THR A 54 -14.36 -13.49 -7.51
N THR A 55 -15.01 -14.66 -7.50
CA THR A 55 -14.37 -15.93 -7.14
C THR A 55 -13.33 -16.36 -8.17
N GLU A 56 -13.61 -16.18 -9.45
CA GLU A 56 -12.65 -16.49 -10.52
C GLU A 56 -11.44 -15.57 -10.48
N VAL A 57 -11.65 -14.28 -10.24
CA VAL A 57 -10.55 -13.31 -10.08
C VAL A 57 -9.66 -13.67 -8.89
N LYS A 58 -10.25 -14.08 -7.74
CA LYS A 58 -9.48 -14.59 -6.59
C LYS A 58 -8.60 -15.78 -6.96
N VAL A 59 -9.12 -16.72 -7.79
CA VAL A 59 -8.34 -17.87 -8.26
C VAL A 59 -7.19 -17.44 -9.18
N LEU A 60 -7.42 -16.46 -10.07
CA LEU A 60 -6.37 -15.94 -10.95
C LEU A 60 -5.24 -15.28 -10.15
N ILE A 61 -5.57 -14.46 -9.16
CA ILE A 61 -4.58 -13.83 -8.27
C ILE A 61 -3.81 -14.90 -7.46
N LYS A 62 -4.51 -15.93 -6.95
CA LYS A 62 -3.89 -17.02 -6.21
C LYS A 62 -2.92 -17.85 -7.06
N LYS A 63 -3.20 -18.05 -8.35
CA LYS A 63 -2.28 -18.74 -9.29
C LYS A 63 -0.94 -18.01 -9.48
N LEU A 64 -0.92 -16.70 -9.29
CA LEU A 64 0.32 -15.91 -9.30
C LEU A 64 1.09 -15.94 -7.97
N GLY A 65 0.60 -16.69 -6.97
CA GLY A 65 1.25 -16.83 -5.66
C GLY A 65 0.79 -15.85 -4.59
N TYR A 66 -0.15 -14.95 -4.91
CA TYR A 66 -0.68 -13.95 -3.97
C TYR A 66 -1.92 -14.44 -3.23
N LYS A 67 -2.23 -13.83 -2.08
CA LYS A 67 -3.39 -14.16 -1.26
C LYS A 67 -4.39 -13.00 -1.27
N VAL A 68 -5.68 -13.29 -1.44
CA VAL A 68 -6.74 -12.30 -1.25
C VAL A 68 -7.25 -12.41 0.18
N ILE A 69 -7.27 -11.28 0.91
CA ILE A 69 -7.70 -11.18 2.31
C ILE A 69 -8.97 -10.33 2.42
N LYS A 70 -9.66 -10.43 3.57
CA LYS A 70 -10.78 -9.57 3.93
C LYS A 70 -10.28 -8.35 4.73
N GLU A 71 -11.02 -7.25 4.71
CA GLU A 71 -10.67 -6.01 5.45
C GLU A 71 -10.45 -6.24 6.96
N GLU A 72 -11.18 -7.15 7.57
CA GLU A 72 -11.07 -7.48 9.00
C GLU A 72 -9.71 -8.10 9.40
N GLU A 73 -8.92 -8.58 8.44
CA GLU A 73 -7.62 -9.22 8.69
C GLU A 73 -6.43 -8.25 8.63
N THR A 74 -6.65 -6.97 8.33
CA THR A 74 -5.57 -5.99 8.10
C THR A 74 -4.83 -5.54 9.36
N ASP A 75 -5.39 -5.75 10.56
CA ASP A 75 -4.77 -5.33 11.83
C ASP A 75 -3.88 -6.38 12.50
N LYS A 76 -3.79 -7.59 11.94
CA LYS A 76 -2.88 -8.62 12.44
C LYS A 76 -1.44 -8.29 12.04
N ILE A 77 -0.47 -8.68 12.89
CA ILE A 77 0.97 -8.61 12.58
C ILE A 77 1.19 -9.19 11.19
N SER A 78 1.74 -8.39 10.28
CA SER A 78 1.87 -8.79 8.88
C SER A 78 2.69 -10.08 8.76
N THR A 79 2.37 -10.92 7.81
CA THR A 79 3.11 -12.15 7.54
C THR A 79 4.60 -11.86 7.35
N GLN A 80 4.94 -10.73 6.72
CA GLN A 80 6.31 -10.28 6.51
C GLN A 80 7.06 -9.97 7.82
N GLU A 81 6.40 -9.36 8.79
CA GLU A 81 7.00 -9.05 10.10
C GLU A 81 7.34 -10.32 10.88
N LYS A 82 6.46 -11.32 10.85
CA LYS A 82 6.73 -12.63 11.48
C LYS A 82 7.89 -13.35 10.81
N LEU A 83 7.94 -13.34 9.49
CA LEU A 83 9.01 -13.97 8.72
C LEU A 83 10.35 -13.28 8.97
N PHE A 84 10.38 -11.94 9.03
CA PHE A 84 11.60 -11.19 9.36
C PHE A 84 12.16 -11.57 10.72
N TYR A 85 11.35 -11.53 11.79
CA TYR A 85 11.83 -11.90 13.13
C TYR A 85 12.26 -13.36 13.19
N PHE A 86 11.57 -14.26 12.51
CA PHE A 86 11.98 -15.65 12.42
C PHE A 86 13.35 -15.80 11.76
N THR A 87 13.54 -15.20 10.58
CA THR A 87 14.81 -15.29 9.85
C THR A 87 15.94 -14.60 10.60
N LEU A 88 15.68 -13.49 11.30
CA LEU A 88 16.66 -12.75 12.08
C LEU A 88 17.30 -13.60 13.18
N ILE A 89 16.52 -14.43 13.89
CA ILE A 89 17.02 -15.31 14.96
C ILE A 89 18.10 -16.26 14.45
N PHE A 90 17.95 -16.78 13.23
CA PHE A 90 18.94 -17.71 12.64
C PHE A 90 20.07 -17.00 11.91
N THR A 91 19.79 -15.83 11.31
CA THR A 91 20.79 -15.07 10.56
C THR A 91 21.77 -14.34 11.48
N LEU A 92 21.31 -13.87 12.65
CA LEU A 92 22.15 -13.13 13.58
C LEU A 92 23.38 -13.93 14.05
N PRO A 93 23.28 -15.22 14.47
CA PRO A 93 24.43 -16.05 14.79
C PRO A 93 25.35 -16.26 13.57
N LEU A 94 24.79 -16.49 12.38
CA LEU A 94 25.57 -16.62 11.14
C LEU A 94 26.37 -15.35 10.84
N PHE A 95 25.75 -14.19 10.97
CA PHE A 95 26.38 -12.90 10.74
C PHE A 95 27.45 -12.58 11.80
N SER A 96 27.24 -13.00 13.07
CA SER A 96 28.18 -12.77 14.17
C SER A 96 29.52 -13.52 13.98
N HIS A 97 29.52 -14.63 13.23
CA HIS A 97 30.73 -15.36 12.87
C HIS A 97 31.78 -14.45 12.19
N MET A 98 31.36 -13.48 11.39
CA MET A 98 32.25 -12.54 10.72
C MET A 98 33.03 -11.64 11.72
N PHE A 99 32.46 -11.34 12.89
CA PHE A 99 33.02 -10.46 13.92
C PHE A 99 33.68 -11.25 15.08
N LEU A 100 33.37 -12.53 15.22
CA LEU A 100 33.83 -13.41 16.28
C LEU A 100 34.61 -14.63 15.73
N PRO A 101 35.79 -14.42 15.12
CA PRO A 101 36.52 -15.49 14.45
C PRO A 101 37.05 -16.59 15.42
N ASN A 102 36.98 -16.35 16.72
CA ASN A 102 37.49 -17.30 17.76
C ASN A 102 36.42 -18.29 18.24
N VAL A 103 35.23 -18.32 17.62
CA VAL A 103 34.17 -19.26 18.02
C VAL A 103 34.13 -20.39 17.01
N ASP A 104 34.90 -21.44 17.24
CA ASP A 104 35.06 -22.60 16.32
C ASP A 104 33.73 -23.27 15.95
N ILE A 105 32.74 -23.24 16.83
CA ILE A 105 31.42 -23.83 16.56
C ILE A 105 30.72 -23.13 15.37
N LEU A 106 30.85 -21.83 15.24
CA LEU A 106 30.21 -21.06 14.15
C LEU A 106 30.97 -21.21 12.81
N GLN A 107 32.21 -21.68 12.87
CA GLN A 107 32.99 -21.99 11.66
C GLN A 107 32.66 -23.36 11.08
N ASN A 108 31.99 -24.23 11.84
CA ASN A 108 31.63 -25.57 11.39
C ASN A 108 30.61 -25.50 10.25
N PRO A 109 30.90 -26.07 9.06
CA PRO A 109 30.01 -26.03 7.92
C PRO A 109 28.59 -26.59 8.18
N LEU A 110 28.51 -27.64 9.01
CA LEU A 110 27.27 -28.27 9.41
C LEU A 110 26.41 -27.32 10.27
N VAL A 111 27.03 -26.59 11.20
CA VAL A 111 26.30 -25.59 12.01
C VAL A 111 25.79 -24.45 11.16
N GLN A 112 26.61 -23.94 10.24
CA GLN A 112 26.18 -22.88 9.28
C GLN A 112 25.04 -23.36 8.38
N PHE A 113 25.11 -24.60 7.89
CA PHE A 113 24.04 -25.20 7.11
C PHE A 113 22.73 -25.30 7.90
N ILE A 114 22.78 -25.83 9.15
CA ILE A 114 21.60 -25.99 10.03
C ILE A 114 20.96 -24.63 10.31
N LEU A 115 21.75 -23.58 10.54
CA LEU A 115 21.25 -22.23 10.79
C LEU A 115 20.69 -21.58 9.50
N CYS A 116 21.32 -21.79 8.35
CA CYS A 116 20.88 -21.22 7.09
C CYS A 116 19.62 -21.91 6.53
N LEU A 117 19.48 -23.22 6.71
CA LEU A 117 18.42 -24.03 6.10
C LEU A 117 17.00 -23.50 6.40
N PRO A 118 16.61 -23.18 7.65
CA PRO A 118 15.28 -22.60 7.93
C PRO A 118 15.06 -21.26 7.22
N VAL A 119 16.09 -20.41 7.18
CA VAL A 119 16.02 -19.10 6.49
C VAL A 119 15.85 -19.31 4.99
N TYR A 120 16.62 -20.21 4.40
CA TYR A 120 16.55 -20.54 2.97
C TYR A 120 15.18 -21.11 2.58
N ILE A 121 14.63 -22.03 3.38
CA ILE A 121 13.28 -22.60 3.11
C ILE A 121 12.23 -21.51 3.14
N VAL A 122 12.24 -20.66 4.17
CA VAL A 122 11.29 -19.54 4.30
C VAL A 122 11.45 -18.53 3.16
N GLY A 123 12.69 -18.15 2.84
CA GLY A 123 12.99 -17.22 1.75
C GLY A 123 12.54 -17.75 0.40
N THR A 124 12.88 -19.00 0.09
CA THR A 124 12.47 -19.65 -1.18
C THR A 124 10.96 -19.84 -1.25
N TRP A 125 10.30 -20.13 -0.13
CA TRP A 125 8.85 -20.22 -0.11
C TRP A 125 8.17 -18.87 -0.35
N PHE A 126 8.68 -17.81 0.25
CA PHE A 126 8.11 -16.46 0.16
C PHE A 126 8.46 -15.78 -1.18
N PHE A 127 9.74 -15.62 -1.47
CA PHE A 127 10.20 -14.96 -2.70
C PHE A 127 10.05 -15.85 -3.94
N GLY A 128 10.28 -17.16 -3.83
CA GLY A 128 10.18 -18.10 -4.93
C GLY A 128 8.79 -18.21 -5.53
N LYS A 129 7.74 -18.18 -4.71
CA LYS A 129 6.35 -18.13 -5.23
C LYS A 129 6.11 -16.89 -6.08
N SER A 130 6.52 -15.74 -5.59
CA SER A 130 6.38 -14.46 -6.31
C SER A 130 7.25 -14.45 -7.58
N ALA A 131 8.47 -14.98 -7.51
CA ALA A 131 9.36 -15.13 -8.65
C ALA A 131 8.73 -15.99 -9.76
N ILE A 132 8.17 -17.16 -9.42
CA ILE A 132 7.47 -18.02 -10.37
C ILE A 132 6.26 -17.30 -10.98
N GLY A 133 5.46 -16.62 -10.16
CA GLY A 133 4.32 -15.83 -10.62
C GLY A 133 4.74 -14.73 -11.60
N SER A 134 5.86 -14.06 -11.35
CA SER A 134 6.42 -13.03 -12.23
C SER A 134 6.91 -13.57 -13.57
N ILE A 135 7.49 -14.77 -13.58
CA ILE A 135 7.90 -15.45 -14.80
C ILE A 135 6.65 -15.84 -15.63
N ILE A 136 5.62 -16.38 -14.98
CA ILE A 136 4.36 -16.75 -15.64
C ILE A 136 3.65 -15.53 -16.24
N SER A 137 3.64 -14.41 -15.53
CA SER A 137 3.05 -13.15 -16.02
C SER A 137 3.91 -12.42 -17.05
N LYS A 138 5.12 -12.94 -17.38
CA LYS A 138 6.12 -12.28 -18.23
C LYS A 138 6.44 -10.84 -17.78
N SER A 139 6.51 -10.65 -16.46
CA SER A 139 6.87 -9.39 -15.84
C SER A 139 7.79 -9.69 -14.66
N LEU A 140 9.08 -9.84 -14.95
CA LEU A 140 10.10 -10.20 -13.96
C LEU A 140 10.18 -9.14 -12.87
N ASN A 141 10.15 -9.57 -11.61
CA ASN A 141 10.26 -8.74 -10.43
C ASN A 141 11.57 -8.99 -9.67
N MET A 142 11.82 -8.20 -8.63
CA MET A 142 13.04 -8.34 -7.82
C MET A 142 13.14 -9.69 -7.10
N ASP A 143 12.03 -10.37 -6.84
CA ASP A 143 12.03 -11.65 -6.13
C ASP A 143 12.76 -12.73 -6.93
N VAL A 144 12.81 -12.60 -8.28
CA VAL A 144 13.61 -13.45 -9.16
C VAL A 144 15.10 -13.30 -8.85
N LEU A 145 15.58 -12.05 -8.71
CA LEU A 145 16.98 -11.77 -8.41
C LEU A 145 17.38 -12.31 -7.03
N ILE A 146 16.53 -12.10 -6.05
CA ILE A 146 16.73 -12.57 -4.67
C ILE A 146 16.76 -14.09 -4.63
N THR A 147 15.79 -14.74 -5.27
CA THR A 147 15.69 -16.20 -5.31
C THR A 147 16.89 -16.82 -6.00
N ILE A 148 17.33 -16.28 -7.14
CA ILE A 148 18.51 -16.77 -7.85
C ILE A 148 19.77 -16.53 -7.00
N GLY A 149 19.98 -15.31 -6.47
CA GLY A 149 21.18 -14.96 -5.72
C GLY A 149 21.32 -15.77 -4.41
N SER A 150 20.25 -15.88 -3.61
CA SER A 150 20.27 -16.66 -2.39
C SER A 150 20.40 -18.16 -2.64
N SER A 151 19.74 -18.70 -3.67
CA SER A 151 19.86 -20.12 -4.05
C SER A 151 21.26 -20.43 -4.57
N ALA A 152 21.83 -19.55 -5.38
CA ALA A 152 23.18 -19.70 -5.88
C ALA A 152 24.21 -19.77 -4.73
N ALA A 153 24.14 -18.86 -3.76
CA ALA A 153 24.99 -18.88 -2.58
C ALA A 153 24.78 -20.15 -1.72
N PHE A 154 23.53 -20.57 -1.52
CA PHE A 154 23.21 -21.76 -0.74
C PHE A 154 23.72 -23.05 -1.36
N PHE A 155 23.41 -23.31 -2.64
CA PHE A 155 23.84 -24.52 -3.32
C PHE A 155 25.36 -24.57 -3.57
N TYR A 156 25.96 -23.40 -3.81
CA TYR A 156 27.40 -23.32 -3.96
C TYR A 156 28.12 -23.68 -2.64
N SER A 157 27.59 -23.26 -1.52
CA SER A 157 28.13 -23.65 -0.20
C SER A 157 28.04 -25.16 0.06
N ILE A 158 26.92 -25.78 -0.32
CA ILE A 158 26.77 -27.25 -0.21
C ILE A 158 27.80 -27.95 -1.10
N TYR A 159 27.94 -27.48 -2.35
CA TYR A 159 28.90 -28.05 -3.29
C TYR A 159 30.34 -27.92 -2.80
N GLY A 160 30.73 -26.75 -2.28
CA GLY A 160 32.06 -26.52 -1.70
C GLY A 160 32.31 -27.37 -0.46
N TRP A 161 31.34 -27.48 0.44
CA TRP A 161 31.43 -28.35 1.60
C TRP A 161 31.64 -29.81 1.20
N TYR A 162 30.85 -30.32 0.25
CA TYR A 162 30.98 -31.71 -0.21
C TYR A 162 32.33 -32.02 -0.86
N LEU A 163 32.89 -31.10 -1.67
CA LEU A 163 34.18 -31.33 -2.36
C LEU A 163 35.41 -31.22 -1.47
N TYR A 164 35.35 -30.35 -0.47
CA TYR A 164 36.51 -29.99 0.37
C TYR A 164 36.31 -30.39 1.83
N GLU A 165 35.44 -31.37 2.10
CA GLU A 165 35.18 -31.87 3.42
C GLU A 165 36.49 -32.33 4.12
N GLY A 166 36.73 -31.80 5.34
CA GLY A 166 37.95 -32.10 6.11
C GLY A 166 39.21 -31.34 5.71
N THR A 167 39.09 -30.35 4.82
CA THR A 167 40.23 -29.48 4.46
C THR A 167 39.95 -28.02 4.81
N ASP A 168 40.98 -27.22 5.07
CA ASP A 168 40.86 -25.76 5.33
C ASP A 168 40.31 -24.99 4.16
N LEU A 169 40.29 -25.59 2.96
CA LEU A 169 39.71 -24.98 1.77
C LEU A 169 38.19 -24.90 1.86
N ALA A 170 37.52 -25.77 2.61
CA ALA A 170 36.07 -25.76 2.74
C ALA A 170 35.52 -24.38 3.17
N HIS A 171 36.23 -23.70 4.08
CA HIS A 171 35.83 -22.37 4.59
C HIS A 171 35.75 -21.31 3.50
N LYS A 172 36.53 -21.40 2.41
CA LYS A 172 36.50 -20.43 1.30
C LYS A 172 35.25 -20.57 0.42
N PHE A 173 34.52 -21.66 0.55
CA PHE A 173 33.32 -21.96 -0.25
C PHE A 173 32.02 -21.82 0.54
N LEU A 174 32.09 -21.44 1.84
CA LEU A 174 30.91 -21.30 2.68
C LEU A 174 30.31 -19.90 2.53
N PHE A 175 29.16 -19.82 1.89
CA PHE A 175 28.36 -18.60 1.69
C PHE A 175 26.95 -18.75 2.27
N PHE A 176 26.76 -19.64 3.25
CA PHE A 176 25.49 -19.82 3.96
C PHE A 176 25.05 -18.53 4.63
N GLU A 177 25.98 -17.80 5.24
CA GLU A 177 25.74 -16.48 5.83
C GLU A 177 25.23 -15.47 4.78
N THR A 178 25.83 -15.47 3.57
CA THR A 178 25.43 -14.59 2.46
C THR A 178 24.01 -14.90 2.03
N SER A 179 23.66 -16.17 1.86
CA SER A 179 22.29 -16.58 1.50
C SER A 179 21.28 -16.14 2.55
N ALA A 180 21.55 -16.38 3.83
CA ALA A 180 20.66 -16.02 4.93
C ALA A 180 20.55 -14.48 5.08
N THR A 181 21.67 -13.77 4.94
CA THR A 181 21.72 -12.30 5.05
C THR A 181 20.94 -11.64 3.94
N ILE A 182 21.07 -12.09 2.68
CA ILE A 182 20.27 -11.57 1.55
C ILE A 182 18.78 -11.67 1.86
N ILE A 183 18.30 -12.85 2.25
CA ILE A 183 16.89 -13.09 2.55
C ILE A 183 16.41 -12.18 3.70
N THR A 184 17.16 -12.13 4.78
CA THR A 184 16.77 -11.39 6.00
C THR A 184 16.80 -9.88 5.77
N LEU A 185 17.82 -9.34 5.07
CA LEU A 185 17.92 -7.91 4.76
C LEU A 185 16.82 -7.46 3.81
N VAL A 186 16.46 -8.29 2.83
CA VAL A 186 15.34 -7.95 1.94
C VAL A 186 14.01 -7.99 2.69
N LEU A 187 13.79 -8.95 3.59
CA LEU A 187 12.61 -8.97 4.46
C LEU A 187 12.56 -7.73 5.37
N LEU A 188 13.70 -7.28 5.89
CA LEU A 188 13.79 -6.02 6.65
C LEU A 188 13.41 -4.83 5.77
N GLY A 189 13.97 -4.74 4.56
CA GLY A 189 13.64 -3.68 3.61
C GLY A 189 12.13 -3.62 3.33
N ASN A 190 11.53 -4.75 2.99
CA ASN A 190 10.09 -4.87 2.75
C ASN A 190 9.25 -4.48 3.98
N LEU A 191 9.70 -4.85 5.18
CA LEU A 191 9.03 -4.47 6.43
C LEU A 191 9.05 -2.97 6.67
N LEU A 192 10.21 -2.32 6.50
CA LEU A 192 10.36 -0.87 6.64
C LEU A 192 9.50 -0.14 5.60
N GLU A 193 9.52 -0.63 4.37
CA GLU A 193 8.69 -0.17 3.27
C GLU A 193 7.21 -0.21 3.62
N HIS A 194 6.72 -1.37 4.03
CA HIS A 194 5.32 -1.58 4.38
C HIS A 194 4.88 -0.69 5.56
N LYS A 195 5.72 -0.54 6.59
CA LYS A 195 5.45 0.35 7.74
C LYS A 195 5.37 1.82 7.30
N SER A 196 6.27 2.26 6.43
CA SER A 196 6.29 3.64 5.90
C SER A 196 5.03 3.94 5.08
N VAL A 197 4.64 3.03 4.21
CA VAL A 197 3.40 3.16 3.42
C VAL A 197 2.17 3.17 4.34
N LYS A 198 2.10 2.25 5.31
CA LYS A 198 0.97 2.20 6.26
C LYS A 198 0.81 3.51 7.04
N GLN A 199 1.89 4.14 7.47
CA GLN A 199 1.84 5.44 8.16
C GLN A 199 1.28 6.55 7.26
N THR A 200 1.59 6.54 5.96
CA THR A 200 1.09 7.56 5.02
C THR A 200 -0.39 7.37 4.67
N THR A 201 -0.90 6.12 4.71
CA THR A 201 -2.32 5.80 4.44
C THR A 201 -3.23 5.98 5.65
N THR A 202 -2.68 6.12 6.86
CA THR A 202 -3.46 6.24 8.10
C THR A 202 -4.44 7.41 8.07
N SER A 203 -4.09 8.53 7.43
CA SER A 203 -4.96 9.70 7.30
C SER A 203 -6.28 9.42 6.58
N ILE A 204 -6.30 8.48 5.65
CA ILE A 204 -7.50 8.10 4.90
C ILE A 204 -8.27 7.02 5.68
N LYS A 205 -7.56 6.13 6.35
CA LYS A 205 -8.17 5.16 7.25
C LYS A 205 -8.94 5.87 8.38
N GLU A 206 -8.38 6.94 8.93
CA GLU A 206 -9.07 7.79 9.92
C GLU A 206 -10.40 8.34 9.40
N LEU A 207 -10.46 8.78 8.13
CA LEU A 207 -11.71 9.21 7.49
C LEU A 207 -12.70 8.03 7.31
N SER A 208 -12.19 6.84 6.96
CA SER A 208 -13.04 5.65 6.79
C SER A 208 -13.52 5.07 8.12
N ASP A 209 -12.74 5.16 9.20
CA ASP A 209 -13.14 4.68 10.54
C ASP A 209 -14.26 5.52 11.16
N ILE A 210 -14.53 6.71 10.64
CA ILE A 210 -15.70 7.54 11.03
C ILE A 210 -17.00 6.84 10.62
N GLN A 211 -17.01 6.06 9.55
CA GLN A 211 -18.18 5.32 9.06
C GLN A 211 -18.54 4.07 9.90
N LYS A 212 -17.69 3.64 10.83
CA LYS A 212 -17.97 2.50 11.74
C LYS A 212 -18.72 2.91 12.99
N THR A 213 -19.58 3.91 12.89
CA THR A 213 -20.31 4.49 14.04
C THR A 213 -21.63 3.76 14.24
N ILE A 214 -21.98 3.49 15.52
CA ILE A 214 -23.30 3.05 15.93
C ILE A 214 -24.12 4.30 16.20
N ALA A 215 -25.32 4.39 15.65
CA ALA A 215 -26.24 5.51 15.83
C ALA A 215 -27.47 5.09 16.63
N LYS A 216 -27.98 6.01 17.46
CA LYS A 216 -29.27 5.87 18.14
C LYS A 216 -30.35 6.40 17.21
N VAL A 217 -31.19 5.51 16.72
CA VAL A 217 -32.27 5.84 15.77
C VAL A 217 -33.63 5.63 16.44
N GLU A 218 -34.51 6.62 16.27
CA GLU A 218 -35.89 6.55 16.71
C GLU A 218 -36.78 6.06 15.57
N ARG A 219 -37.30 4.83 15.68
CA ARG A 219 -38.28 4.22 14.78
C ARG A 219 -39.50 3.81 15.61
N ASP A 220 -40.70 4.14 15.18
CA ASP A 220 -41.96 3.78 15.85
C ASP A 220 -41.98 4.12 17.37
N ASN A 221 -41.45 5.28 17.74
CA ASN A 221 -41.29 5.74 19.14
C ASN A 221 -40.38 4.85 20.02
N LYS A 222 -39.55 4.01 19.42
CA LYS A 222 -38.52 3.22 20.10
C LYS A 222 -37.14 3.69 19.65
N ILE A 223 -36.21 3.72 20.59
CA ILE A 223 -34.80 4.05 20.30
C ILE A 223 -34.04 2.75 20.18
N GLU A 224 -33.41 2.55 19.03
CA GLU A 224 -32.60 1.38 18.73
C GLU A 224 -31.19 1.83 18.34
N GLU A 225 -30.17 1.06 18.74
CA GLU A 225 -28.80 1.25 18.31
C GLU A 225 -28.57 0.48 16.99
N ILE A 226 -28.28 1.21 15.92
CA ILE A 226 -28.18 0.68 14.56
C ILE A 226 -26.78 0.99 14.02
N GLU A 227 -26.16 0.05 13.27
CA GLU A 227 -24.92 0.30 12.58
C GLU A 227 -25.15 1.28 11.39
N PHE A 228 -24.13 2.09 11.08
CA PHE A 228 -24.16 3.07 9.98
C PHE A 228 -24.75 2.51 8.66
N LYS A 229 -24.41 1.26 8.32
CA LYS A 229 -24.85 0.62 7.06
C LYS A 229 -26.34 0.29 7.01
N ASP A 230 -27.02 0.23 8.17
CA ASP A 230 -28.43 -0.16 8.29
C ASP A 230 -29.36 1.05 8.48
N ILE A 231 -28.80 2.27 8.47
CA ILE A 231 -29.54 3.53 8.52
C ILE A 231 -30.15 3.77 7.13
N ILE A 232 -31.43 4.17 7.10
CA ILE A 232 -32.17 4.49 5.87
C ILE A 232 -32.55 5.97 5.81
N VAL A 233 -32.79 6.49 4.62
CA VAL A 233 -33.27 7.87 4.43
C VAL A 233 -34.61 8.04 5.11
N GLY A 234 -34.72 9.11 5.91
CA GLY A 234 -35.92 9.44 6.71
C GLY A 234 -35.83 8.99 8.18
N ASP A 235 -34.84 8.18 8.57
CA ASP A 235 -34.60 7.84 9.98
C ASP A 235 -34.35 9.09 10.82
N ILE A 236 -34.83 9.08 12.07
CA ILE A 236 -34.60 10.15 13.04
C ILE A 236 -33.48 9.70 13.98
N ILE A 237 -32.35 10.38 13.90
CA ILE A 237 -31.14 10.06 14.66
C ILE A 237 -31.04 11.00 15.87
N LEU A 238 -30.84 10.43 17.06
CA LEU A 238 -30.58 11.19 18.28
C LEU A 238 -29.07 11.35 18.46
N ILE A 239 -28.63 12.60 18.56
CA ILE A 239 -27.23 12.94 18.69
C ILE A 239 -27.02 13.87 19.87
N SER A 240 -26.09 13.52 20.74
CA SER A 240 -25.76 14.25 21.97
C SER A 240 -24.29 14.72 21.96
N THR A 241 -23.94 15.55 22.91
CA THR A 241 -22.55 16.01 23.14
C THR A 241 -21.58 14.85 23.18
N GLY A 242 -20.53 14.92 22.37
CA GLY A 242 -19.50 13.90 22.19
C GLY A 242 -19.81 12.84 21.16
N ASP A 243 -21.05 12.77 20.65
CA ASP A 243 -21.42 11.81 19.61
C ASP A 243 -20.91 12.28 18.23
N LYS A 244 -20.65 11.31 17.35
CA LYS A 244 -20.40 11.57 15.94
C LYS A 244 -21.72 11.57 15.19
N VAL A 245 -21.87 12.52 14.27
CA VAL A 245 -22.98 12.53 13.31
C VAL A 245 -22.80 11.36 12.34
N ALA A 246 -23.73 10.40 12.36
CA ALA A 246 -23.57 9.17 11.57
C ALA A 246 -23.71 9.41 10.05
N VAL A 247 -24.75 10.17 9.64
CA VAL A 247 -25.12 10.41 8.23
C VAL A 247 -25.46 11.87 7.98
N ASP A 248 -25.57 12.29 6.72
CA ASP A 248 -26.03 13.64 6.40
C ASP A 248 -27.54 13.79 6.68
N GLY A 249 -27.93 14.94 7.20
CA GLY A 249 -29.33 15.16 7.53
C GLY A 249 -29.66 16.60 7.86
N ILE A 250 -30.92 16.82 8.27
CA ILE A 250 -31.46 18.13 8.67
C ILE A 250 -31.92 18.06 10.12
N ILE A 251 -31.59 19.07 10.91
CA ILE A 251 -32.02 19.18 12.30
C ILE A 251 -33.52 19.42 12.34
N ILE A 252 -34.26 18.51 12.98
CA ILE A 252 -35.72 18.60 13.17
C ILE A 252 -36.11 19.02 14.60
N SER A 253 -35.19 18.94 15.55
CA SER A 253 -35.40 19.38 16.94
C SER A 253 -34.06 19.58 17.66
N GLY A 254 -33.99 20.56 18.56
CA GLY A 254 -32.81 20.88 19.33
C GLY A 254 -31.82 21.79 18.60
N ASN A 255 -30.64 21.92 19.19
CA ASN A 255 -29.50 22.67 18.64
C ASN A 255 -28.19 22.08 19.14
N ALA A 256 -27.12 22.32 18.39
CA ALA A 256 -25.80 21.85 18.78
C ALA A 256 -24.69 22.72 18.16
N THR A 257 -23.55 22.73 18.83
CA THR A 257 -22.30 23.24 18.26
C THR A 257 -21.50 22.06 17.73
N ILE A 258 -21.15 22.08 16.46
CA ILE A 258 -20.58 20.96 15.71
C ILE A 258 -19.19 21.32 15.23
N ASP A 259 -18.22 20.46 15.47
CA ASP A 259 -16.89 20.54 14.87
C ASP A 259 -16.94 19.88 13.48
N GLU A 260 -16.85 20.70 12.45
CA GLU A 260 -16.82 20.30 11.04
C GLU A 260 -15.39 20.37 10.44
N SER A 261 -14.37 20.58 11.29
CA SER A 261 -12.97 20.82 10.84
C SER A 261 -12.40 19.71 9.97
N MET A 262 -12.80 18.46 10.18
CA MET A 262 -12.36 17.33 9.38
C MET A 262 -12.84 17.38 7.92
N ILE A 263 -13.92 18.13 7.65
CA ILE A 263 -14.54 18.22 6.33
C ILE A 263 -14.28 19.57 5.70
N THR A 264 -14.48 20.65 6.48
CA THR A 264 -14.34 22.03 6.01
C THR A 264 -12.92 22.59 6.15
N GLY A 265 -12.10 22.02 7.03
CA GLY A 265 -10.78 22.53 7.40
C GLY A 265 -10.82 23.73 8.37
N GLU A 266 -12.01 24.22 8.75
CA GLU A 266 -12.18 25.33 9.68
C GLU A 266 -12.15 24.83 11.12
N SER A 267 -11.26 25.36 11.97
CA SER A 267 -11.06 24.88 13.35
C SER A 267 -12.11 25.38 14.34
N LEU A 268 -12.95 26.35 13.94
CA LEU A 268 -14.00 26.88 14.83
C LEU A 268 -15.28 26.07 14.70
N PRO A 269 -15.79 25.49 15.80
CA PRO A 269 -17.07 24.78 15.79
C PRO A 269 -18.22 25.69 15.37
N VAL A 270 -19.15 25.15 14.58
CA VAL A 270 -20.28 25.89 14.00
C VAL A 270 -21.55 25.62 14.81
N TYR A 271 -22.27 26.67 15.20
CA TYR A 271 -23.59 26.54 15.84
C TYR A 271 -24.66 26.22 14.80
N LYS A 272 -25.42 25.17 15.04
CA LYS A 272 -26.51 24.67 14.17
C LYS A 272 -27.82 24.57 14.96
N GLU A 273 -28.89 24.95 14.30
CA GLU A 273 -30.24 24.97 14.88
C GLU A 273 -31.25 24.35 13.91
N LEU A 274 -32.53 24.41 14.24
CA LEU A 274 -33.65 23.86 13.49
C LEU A 274 -33.54 24.22 11.99
N ASN A 275 -33.75 23.23 11.11
CA ASN A 275 -33.63 23.28 9.65
C ASN A 275 -32.21 23.49 9.11
N ASN A 276 -31.17 23.53 9.95
CA ASN A 276 -29.80 23.53 9.43
C ASN A 276 -29.39 22.11 9.02
N GLU A 277 -28.57 22.04 7.97
CA GLU A 277 -27.96 20.80 7.50
C GLU A 277 -26.79 20.40 8.40
N VAL A 278 -26.64 19.11 8.67
CA VAL A 278 -25.50 18.49 9.34
C VAL A 278 -24.86 17.45 8.44
N ILE A 279 -23.55 17.32 8.55
CA ILE A 279 -22.73 16.46 7.70
C ILE A 279 -22.29 15.24 8.51
N GLY A 280 -22.43 14.06 7.94
CA GLY A 280 -21.96 12.82 8.51
C GLY A 280 -20.43 12.84 8.71
N GLY A 281 -19.95 12.29 9.85
CA GLY A 281 -18.55 12.30 10.23
C GLY A 281 -18.10 13.45 11.12
N THR A 282 -18.92 14.47 11.31
CA THR A 282 -18.66 15.61 12.21
C THR A 282 -18.93 15.23 13.68
N ILE A 283 -18.40 16.01 14.63
CA ILE A 283 -18.49 15.74 16.07
C ILE A 283 -19.27 16.82 16.76
N VAL A 284 -20.24 16.43 17.60
CA VAL A 284 -21.01 17.37 18.43
C VAL A 284 -20.17 17.76 19.65
N VAL A 285 -19.75 19.01 19.69
CA VAL A 285 -18.95 19.58 20.80
C VAL A 285 -19.86 19.87 22.00
N SER A 286 -21.07 20.42 21.76
CA SER A 286 -22.04 20.69 22.80
C SER A 286 -23.46 20.73 22.23
N GLY A 287 -24.47 20.36 23.06
CA GLY A 287 -25.87 20.38 22.68
C GLY A 287 -26.44 19.00 22.40
N ASN A 288 -27.74 18.96 22.11
CA ASN A 288 -28.48 17.76 21.76
C ASN A 288 -29.43 18.08 20.60
N MET A 289 -29.50 17.18 19.64
CA MET A 289 -30.35 17.39 18.46
C MET A 289 -30.95 16.08 17.96
N LYS A 290 -32.08 16.19 17.28
CA LYS A 290 -32.66 15.13 16.45
C LYS A 290 -32.45 15.50 14.98
N VAL A 291 -31.89 14.59 14.24
CA VAL A 291 -31.52 14.77 12.83
C VAL A 291 -32.33 13.79 11.99
N LYS A 292 -33.00 14.27 10.97
CA LYS A 292 -33.65 13.43 9.95
C LYS A 292 -32.64 13.13 8.86
N ALA A 293 -32.33 11.86 8.63
CA ALA A 293 -31.38 11.42 7.60
C ALA A 293 -31.87 11.80 6.19
N THR A 294 -31.01 12.47 5.43
CA THR A 294 -31.26 12.85 4.02
C THR A 294 -30.44 12.00 3.08
N ASN A 295 -29.16 11.77 3.37
CA ASN A 295 -28.26 10.95 2.58
C ASN A 295 -27.59 9.90 3.49
N VAL A 296 -27.57 8.66 3.03
CA VAL A 296 -27.09 7.51 3.83
C VAL A 296 -26.13 6.65 3.00
N GLY A 297 -25.31 5.87 3.68
CA GLY A 297 -24.40 4.90 3.04
C GLY A 297 -23.41 5.58 2.07
N SER A 298 -23.38 5.11 0.83
CA SER A 298 -22.49 5.63 -0.23
C SER A 298 -22.81 7.07 -0.67
N ASP A 299 -24.00 7.56 -0.41
CA ASP A 299 -24.46 8.84 -0.92
C ASP A 299 -24.17 10.00 0.05
N THR A 300 -23.58 9.72 1.23
CA THR A 300 -23.12 10.77 2.16
C THR A 300 -21.96 11.56 1.59
N LEU A 301 -21.83 12.83 1.97
CA LEU A 301 -20.72 13.70 1.57
C LEU A 301 -19.35 13.09 1.93
N LEU A 302 -19.24 12.52 3.13
CA LEU A 302 -18.03 11.88 3.58
C LEU A 302 -17.68 10.64 2.72
N SER A 303 -18.67 9.80 2.38
CA SER A 303 -18.48 8.64 1.50
C SER A 303 -17.97 9.07 0.11
N ASN A 304 -18.56 10.12 -0.45
CA ASN A 304 -18.15 10.68 -1.74
C ASN A 304 -16.70 11.21 -1.67
N ILE A 305 -16.32 11.90 -0.58
CA ILE A 305 -14.95 12.36 -0.37
C ILE A 305 -13.97 11.16 -0.30
N ILE A 306 -14.29 10.13 0.46
CA ILE A 306 -13.47 8.92 0.58
C ILE A 306 -13.31 8.24 -0.79
N GLU A 307 -14.38 8.11 -1.57
CA GLU A 307 -14.33 7.53 -2.91
C GLU A 307 -13.46 8.36 -3.85
N LEU A 308 -13.61 9.69 -3.86
CA LEU A 308 -12.78 10.59 -4.66
C LEU A 308 -11.30 10.49 -4.29
N VAL A 309 -10.97 10.37 -3.00
CA VAL A 309 -9.59 10.20 -2.54
C VAL A 309 -9.04 8.83 -2.93
N LYS A 310 -9.83 7.75 -2.82
CA LYS A 310 -9.45 6.42 -3.29
C LYS A 310 -9.23 6.39 -4.80
N ASP A 311 -10.10 6.99 -5.57
CA ASP A 311 -9.93 7.09 -7.03
C ASP A 311 -8.72 7.95 -7.41
N ALA A 312 -8.45 9.02 -6.66
CA ALA A 312 -7.26 9.83 -6.83
C ALA A 312 -5.97 9.05 -6.58
N GLN A 313 -5.94 8.17 -5.58
CA GLN A 313 -4.81 7.29 -5.29
C GLN A 313 -4.62 6.21 -6.36
N ASN A 314 -5.70 5.76 -6.96
CA ASN A 314 -5.67 4.75 -8.01
C ASN A 314 -5.20 5.32 -9.37
N ASN A 315 -5.32 6.63 -9.59
CA ASN A 315 -4.87 7.30 -10.79
C ASN A 315 -3.35 7.59 -10.72
N LYS A 316 -2.55 6.64 -11.22
CA LYS A 316 -1.09 6.73 -11.23
C LYS A 316 -0.61 7.91 -12.08
N PRO A 317 0.23 8.81 -11.56
CA PRO A 317 0.88 9.87 -12.35
C PRO A 317 1.79 9.29 -13.43
N ASN A 318 2.12 10.10 -14.45
CA ASN A 318 2.95 9.64 -15.56
C ASN A 318 4.37 9.25 -15.13
N ILE A 319 4.92 9.94 -14.14
CA ILE A 319 6.23 9.61 -13.55
C ILE A 319 6.21 8.21 -12.92
N GLN A 320 5.12 7.79 -12.29
CA GLN A 320 4.97 6.45 -11.72
C GLN A 320 4.88 5.39 -12.82
N LYS A 321 4.10 5.65 -13.89
CA LYS A 321 4.03 4.75 -15.07
C LYS A 321 5.39 4.58 -15.74
N LEU A 322 6.19 5.64 -15.79
CA LEU A 322 7.56 5.60 -16.27
C LEU A 322 8.44 4.72 -15.37
N GLY A 323 8.35 4.90 -14.06
CA GLY A 323 9.04 4.06 -13.06
C GLY A 323 8.70 2.57 -13.21
N ASP A 324 7.40 2.24 -13.34
CA ASP A 324 6.94 0.86 -13.55
C ASP A 324 7.52 0.27 -14.87
N LYS A 325 7.56 1.05 -15.93
CA LYS A 325 8.15 0.64 -17.23
C LYS A 325 9.66 0.40 -17.13
N VAL A 326 10.39 1.32 -16.50
CA VAL A 326 11.85 1.17 -16.28
C VAL A 326 12.12 -0.07 -15.44
N SER A 327 11.39 -0.27 -14.33
CA SER A 327 11.55 -1.45 -13.48
C SER A 327 11.31 -2.76 -14.21
N SER A 328 10.38 -2.81 -15.15
CA SER A 328 10.09 -4.03 -15.93
C SER A 328 11.23 -4.44 -16.89
N ILE A 329 12.03 -3.48 -17.35
CA ILE A 329 13.21 -3.71 -18.23
C ILE A 329 14.45 -3.96 -17.37
N PHE A 330 14.51 -3.38 -16.19
CA PHE A 330 15.68 -3.37 -15.32
C PHE A 330 16.11 -4.79 -14.90
N VAL A 331 15.16 -5.63 -14.45
CA VAL A 331 15.47 -6.98 -13.98
C VAL A 331 16.10 -7.85 -15.07
N PRO A 332 15.58 -7.95 -16.32
CA PRO A 332 16.26 -8.63 -17.41
C PRO A 332 17.66 -8.09 -17.70
N VAL A 333 17.85 -6.77 -17.66
CA VAL A 333 19.16 -6.13 -17.90
C VAL A 333 20.14 -6.50 -16.80
N VAL A 334 19.75 -6.48 -15.54
CA VAL A 334 20.59 -6.88 -14.41
C VAL A 334 21.00 -8.35 -14.51
N LEU A 335 20.09 -9.24 -14.90
CA LEU A 335 20.42 -10.65 -15.13
C LEU A 335 21.49 -10.79 -16.24
N LEU A 336 21.35 -10.04 -17.33
CA LEU A 336 22.34 -10.04 -18.42
C LEU A 336 23.69 -9.52 -17.91
N ILE A 337 23.72 -8.42 -17.18
CA ILE A 337 24.94 -7.83 -16.62
C ILE A 337 25.61 -8.81 -15.65
N SER A 338 24.83 -9.48 -14.79
CA SER A 338 25.33 -10.48 -13.84
C SER A 338 26.02 -11.65 -14.56
N ILE A 339 25.36 -12.20 -15.60
CA ILE A 339 25.94 -13.27 -16.44
C ILE A 339 27.21 -12.77 -17.13
N THR A 340 27.16 -11.58 -17.70
CA THR A 340 28.33 -10.98 -18.38
C THR A 340 29.49 -10.75 -17.41
N THR A 341 29.19 -10.27 -16.18
CA THR A 341 30.18 -10.09 -15.12
C THR A 341 30.87 -11.42 -14.76
N PHE A 342 30.11 -12.50 -14.65
CA PHE A 342 30.63 -13.82 -14.38
C PHE A 342 31.57 -14.25 -15.53
N LEU A 343 31.11 -14.18 -16.78
CA LEU A 343 31.88 -14.62 -17.96
C LEU A 343 33.16 -13.80 -18.15
N LEU A 344 33.09 -12.49 -18.06
CA LEU A 344 34.25 -11.62 -18.17
C LEU A 344 35.25 -11.85 -17.05
N SER A 345 34.76 -11.94 -15.77
CA SER A 345 35.63 -12.20 -14.61
C SER A 345 36.41 -13.51 -14.79
N TYR A 346 35.74 -14.58 -15.20
CA TYR A 346 36.33 -15.90 -15.29
C TYR A 346 37.20 -16.08 -16.53
N PHE A 347 36.69 -15.71 -17.73
CA PHE A 347 37.37 -16.02 -19.01
C PHE A 347 38.33 -14.94 -19.49
N VAL A 348 38.14 -13.67 -19.11
CA VAL A 348 38.95 -12.54 -19.60
C VAL A 348 39.94 -12.06 -18.54
N PHE A 349 39.48 -11.97 -17.27
CA PHE A 349 40.33 -11.46 -16.20
C PHE A 349 41.01 -12.55 -15.37
N ASP A 350 40.88 -13.83 -15.74
CA ASP A 350 41.46 -15.00 -15.07
C ASP A 350 41.22 -15.02 -13.56
N ILE A 351 40.07 -14.50 -13.13
CA ILE A 351 39.65 -14.47 -11.72
C ILE A 351 39.15 -15.87 -11.35
N THR A 352 39.40 -16.28 -10.13
CA THR A 352 38.95 -17.59 -9.65
C THR A 352 37.46 -17.78 -9.90
N LEU A 353 36.99 -19.01 -10.09
CA LEU A 353 35.59 -19.32 -10.31
C LEU A 353 34.75 -18.83 -9.12
N VAL A 354 35.26 -18.95 -7.89
CA VAL A 354 34.63 -18.49 -6.64
C VAL A 354 34.38 -16.98 -6.67
N ASP A 355 35.43 -16.21 -6.91
CA ASP A 355 35.36 -14.75 -6.89
C ASP A 355 34.50 -14.22 -8.06
N SER A 356 34.56 -14.87 -9.24
CA SER A 356 33.73 -14.54 -10.38
C SER A 356 32.24 -14.77 -10.09
N PHE A 357 31.93 -15.86 -9.37
CA PHE A 357 30.58 -16.17 -8.95
C PHE A 357 30.05 -15.19 -7.90
N LEU A 358 30.87 -14.83 -6.91
CA LEU A 358 30.53 -13.83 -5.90
C LEU A 358 30.27 -12.45 -6.51
N ARG A 359 31.09 -12.03 -7.48
CA ARG A 359 30.87 -10.77 -8.20
C ARG A 359 29.54 -10.76 -8.94
N SER A 360 29.19 -11.88 -9.57
CA SER A 360 27.91 -12.06 -10.25
C SER A 360 26.72 -11.97 -9.28
N ILE A 361 26.79 -12.64 -8.11
CA ILE A 361 25.78 -12.55 -7.06
C ILE A 361 25.68 -11.12 -6.53
N ALA A 362 26.82 -10.45 -6.29
CA ALA A 362 26.84 -9.07 -5.82
C ALA A 362 26.08 -8.12 -6.77
N VAL A 363 26.25 -8.29 -8.10
CA VAL A 363 25.50 -7.54 -9.10
C VAL A 363 23.99 -7.77 -8.94
N LEU A 364 23.54 -9.02 -8.75
CA LEU A 364 22.11 -9.33 -8.56
C LEU A 364 21.53 -8.65 -7.32
N VAL A 365 22.25 -8.68 -6.21
CA VAL A 365 21.76 -8.19 -4.92
C VAL A 365 21.77 -6.66 -4.84
N ILE A 366 22.88 -6.02 -5.25
CA ILE A 366 23.04 -4.56 -5.18
C ILE A 366 22.10 -3.83 -6.14
N SER A 367 21.76 -4.44 -7.24
CA SER A 367 20.96 -3.81 -8.31
C SER A 367 19.45 -3.80 -8.01
N CYS A 368 19.00 -3.83 -6.75
CA CYS A 368 17.57 -3.72 -6.44
C CYS A 368 17.08 -2.27 -6.60
N PRO A 369 16.11 -1.98 -7.51
CA PRO A 369 15.52 -0.66 -7.62
C PRO A 369 14.38 -0.42 -6.59
N CYS A 370 14.53 -0.91 -5.38
CA CYS A 370 13.46 -0.96 -4.36
C CYS A 370 12.88 0.43 -4.08
N ALA A 371 13.72 1.45 -3.90
CA ALA A 371 13.30 2.80 -3.59
C ALA A 371 12.51 3.48 -4.73
N MET A 372 12.78 3.14 -5.99
CA MET A 372 12.11 3.75 -7.15
C MET A 372 10.62 3.41 -7.21
N GLY A 373 10.24 2.19 -6.81
CA GLY A 373 8.85 1.74 -6.79
C GLY A 373 8.00 2.44 -5.72
N LEU A 374 8.63 3.01 -4.67
CA LEU A 374 7.96 3.62 -3.53
C LEU A 374 7.95 5.15 -3.54
N ALA A 375 9.00 5.78 -4.03
CA ALA A 375 9.21 7.21 -3.88
C ALA A 375 8.00 8.03 -4.39
N THR A 376 7.56 7.76 -5.61
CA THR A 376 6.45 8.49 -6.23
C THR A 376 5.08 8.17 -5.60
N PRO A 377 4.67 6.89 -5.42
CA PRO A 377 3.41 6.59 -4.76
C PRO A 377 3.31 7.19 -3.36
N THR A 378 4.36 7.10 -2.56
CA THR A 378 4.38 7.63 -1.20
C THR A 378 4.24 9.17 -1.20
N ALA A 379 4.97 9.88 -2.06
CA ALA A 379 4.88 11.32 -2.19
C ALA A 379 3.48 11.78 -2.61
N VAL A 380 2.88 11.09 -3.59
CA VAL A 380 1.52 11.37 -4.07
C VAL A 380 0.49 11.12 -2.98
N MET A 381 0.59 9.99 -2.26
CA MET A 381 -0.34 9.66 -1.18
C MET A 381 -0.29 10.67 -0.03
N VAL A 382 0.92 11.06 0.40
CA VAL A 382 1.10 12.10 1.43
C VAL A 382 0.52 13.43 0.94
N GLY A 383 0.80 13.81 -0.30
CA GLY A 383 0.30 15.06 -0.90
C GLY A 383 -1.23 15.11 -0.96
N ILE A 384 -1.86 14.06 -1.50
CA ILE A 384 -3.33 13.94 -1.58
C ILE A 384 -3.96 13.88 -0.18
N GLY A 385 -3.40 13.06 0.73
CA GLY A 385 -3.92 12.94 2.08
C GLY A 385 -3.84 14.25 2.87
N ARG A 386 -2.75 15.01 2.73
CA ARG A 386 -2.60 16.33 3.35
C ARG A 386 -3.55 17.36 2.76
N ALA A 387 -3.75 17.34 1.44
CA ALA A 387 -4.71 18.19 0.77
C ALA A 387 -6.13 17.93 1.26
N ALA A 388 -6.54 16.65 1.31
CA ALA A 388 -7.85 16.22 1.78
C ALA A 388 -8.13 16.66 3.23
N LYS A 389 -7.15 16.54 4.15
CA LYS A 389 -7.26 17.04 5.53
C LYS A 389 -7.46 18.56 5.64
N ASN A 390 -7.10 19.31 4.59
CA ASN A 390 -7.32 20.76 4.49
C ASN A 390 -8.51 21.12 3.58
N GLY A 391 -9.45 20.21 3.35
CA GLY A 391 -10.63 20.44 2.52
C GLY A 391 -10.35 20.54 1.02
N ILE A 392 -9.13 20.21 0.55
CA ILE A 392 -8.73 20.28 -0.86
C ILE A 392 -8.79 18.90 -1.48
N LEU A 393 -9.73 18.67 -2.38
CA LEU A 393 -9.89 17.42 -3.11
C LEU A 393 -9.10 17.42 -4.41
N ILE A 394 -8.10 16.52 -4.53
CA ILE A 394 -7.27 16.37 -5.72
C ILE A 394 -7.71 15.12 -6.49
N LYS A 395 -8.08 15.30 -7.75
CA LYS A 395 -8.56 14.21 -8.64
C LYS A 395 -7.40 13.44 -9.28
N GLY A 396 -6.52 12.86 -8.46
CA GLY A 396 -5.46 11.96 -8.92
C GLY A 396 -4.05 12.52 -8.90
N GLY A 397 -3.08 11.60 -8.86
CA GLY A 397 -1.65 11.91 -8.86
C GLY A 397 -1.20 12.66 -10.13
N ASP A 398 -1.87 12.43 -11.27
CA ASP A 398 -1.65 13.15 -12.52
C ASP A 398 -1.93 14.66 -12.38
N THR A 399 -2.98 15.02 -11.63
CA THR A 399 -3.30 16.42 -11.31
C THR A 399 -2.22 17.06 -10.45
N LEU A 400 -1.72 16.31 -9.45
CA LEU A 400 -0.63 16.77 -8.57
C LEU A 400 0.66 17.01 -9.37
N GLU A 401 0.99 16.11 -10.29
CA GLU A 401 2.13 16.26 -11.19
C GLU A 401 2.01 17.51 -12.08
N LYS A 402 0.82 17.76 -12.64
CA LYS A 402 0.54 18.94 -13.47
C LYS A 402 0.67 20.25 -12.70
N PHE A 403 0.37 20.26 -11.39
CA PHE A 403 0.51 21.47 -10.57
C PHE A 403 1.94 21.99 -10.50
N SER A 404 2.94 21.12 -10.62
CA SER A 404 4.36 21.55 -10.63
C SER A 404 4.74 22.42 -11.83
N ASN A 405 3.94 22.37 -12.92
CA ASN A 405 4.20 23.05 -14.18
C ASN A 405 3.25 24.22 -14.45
N ILE A 406 2.43 24.64 -13.46
CA ILE A 406 1.49 25.75 -13.62
C ILE A 406 2.28 27.07 -13.62
N SER A 407 2.08 27.86 -14.68
CA SER A 407 2.65 29.20 -14.84
C SER A 407 1.62 30.32 -14.67
N GLN A 408 0.33 30.02 -14.79
CA GLN A 408 -0.76 31.00 -14.71
C GLN A 408 -1.95 30.41 -13.97
N ILE A 409 -2.60 31.23 -13.14
CA ILE A 409 -3.80 30.87 -12.38
C ILE A 409 -4.88 31.88 -12.70
N TYR A 410 -6.06 31.41 -13.12
CA TYR A 410 -7.25 32.21 -13.36
C TYR A 410 -8.26 31.94 -12.26
N PHE A 411 -8.68 32.99 -11.56
CA PHE A 411 -9.71 32.91 -10.53
C PHE A 411 -11.03 33.42 -11.06
N ASP A 412 -12.12 32.65 -10.85
CA ASP A 412 -13.46 33.18 -10.98
C ASP A 412 -13.74 34.17 -9.83
N LYS A 413 -14.54 35.20 -10.12
CA LYS A 413 -14.83 36.23 -9.12
C LYS A 413 -15.90 35.77 -8.14
N THR A 414 -17.06 35.33 -8.68
CA THR A 414 -18.27 35.14 -7.87
C THR A 414 -18.30 33.75 -7.22
N GLY A 415 -18.36 33.69 -5.89
CA GLY A 415 -18.34 32.42 -5.16
C GLY A 415 -16.92 31.82 -4.99
N THR A 416 -15.87 32.41 -5.58
CA THR A 416 -14.47 32.00 -5.43
C THR A 416 -13.66 33.06 -4.70
N ILE A 417 -13.56 34.29 -5.25
CA ILE A 417 -12.90 35.44 -4.60
C ILE A 417 -13.90 36.15 -3.66
N THR A 418 -15.18 36.09 -3.98
CA THR A 418 -16.26 36.68 -3.18
C THR A 418 -17.16 35.59 -2.63
N THR A 419 -17.81 35.88 -1.50
CA THR A 419 -18.76 34.93 -0.84
C THR A 419 -20.08 34.75 -1.60
N GLY A 420 -20.34 35.50 -2.68
CA GLY A 420 -21.62 35.51 -3.38
C GLY A 420 -22.76 36.26 -2.63
N ASN A 421 -22.55 36.59 -1.35
CA ASN A 421 -23.50 37.31 -0.54
C ASN A 421 -23.34 38.82 -0.69
N PHE A 422 -24.32 39.47 -1.26
CA PHE A 422 -24.34 40.93 -1.43
C PHE A 422 -24.69 41.60 -0.10
N LYS A 423 -23.84 42.51 0.36
CA LYS A 423 -24.09 43.38 1.53
C LYS A 423 -23.94 44.84 1.10
N ILE A 424 -24.91 45.65 1.49
CA ILE A 424 -24.81 47.12 1.30
C ILE A 424 -23.76 47.66 2.22
N LYS A 425 -22.64 48.14 1.68
CA LYS A 425 -21.53 48.70 2.46
C LYS A 425 -21.73 50.19 2.78
N LYS A 426 -22.37 50.93 1.85
CA LYS A 426 -22.60 52.39 1.99
C LYS A 426 -23.72 52.84 1.08
N ILE A 427 -24.61 53.67 1.61
CA ILE A 427 -25.67 54.38 0.84
C ILE A 427 -25.29 55.85 0.83
N ASN A 428 -25.08 56.46 -0.36
CA ASN A 428 -24.91 57.89 -0.51
C ASN A 428 -26.23 58.47 -1.04
N PHE A 429 -26.83 59.36 -0.27
CA PHE A 429 -27.97 60.13 -0.75
C PHE A 429 -27.42 61.34 -1.54
N ILE A 430 -27.88 61.48 -2.76
CA ILE A 430 -27.61 62.69 -3.59
C ILE A 430 -28.76 63.64 -3.32
N ASN A 431 -28.45 64.76 -2.67
CA ASN A 431 -29.42 65.89 -2.47
C ASN A 431 -29.68 66.60 -3.77
#